data_59182e11f47e53af384b923a1ea5c1e2
#
_entry.id   59182e11f47e53af384b923a1ea5c1e2
#
_cell.length_a   1.000
_cell.length_b   1.000
_cell.length_c   1.000
_cell.angle_alpha   90.00
_cell.angle_beta   90.00
_cell.angle_gamma   90.00
#
_symmetry.space_group_name_H-M   'P 1'
#
loop_
_entity.id
_entity.type
_entity.pdbx_description
1 polymer ?
#
loop_
_entity_poly.entity_id
_entity_poly.type
_entity_poly.pdbx_seq_one_letter_code
_entity_poly.pdbx_strand_id
1 'polypeptide(L)'
;MNLKKLFFASALLFAACGTIQAQEVIAHRGFWTTDGSAQNSLAALVKADSIHCYGSEFDVWLTTDNQLVVNHDATFKGVTMQDATAKVCTAVQLDNGEQLPTLQQYLDKAKSLKTRLILELKAHKTPEQETRADRKSVV
;
A
#
# COMPACT_ATOMS: atom_id res chain seq x y z
N MET A 1 35.46 -47.23 19.39
CA MET A 1 34.62 -46.04 19.33
C MET A 1 33.18 -46.51 19.08
N ASN A 2 32.27 -46.26 20.00
CA ASN A 2 30.97 -46.92 20.04
C ASN A 2 29.99 -46.25 19.08
N LEU A 3 29.57 -46.93 18.01
CA LEU A 3 28.73 -46.45 16.92
C LEU A 3 27.42 -45.81 17.43
N LYS A 4 26.92 -46.23 18.56
CA LYS A 4 25.71 -45.68 19.21
C LYS A 4 25.85 -44.23 19.72
N LYS A 5 27.08 -43.79 20.01
CA LYS A 5 27.34 -42.40 20.45
C LYS A 5 27.43 -41.42 19.28
N LEU A 6 27.70 -41.90 18.05
CA LEU A 6 27.78 -41.05 16.85
C LEU A 6 26.37 -40.65 16.33
N PHE A 7 25.37 -41.54 16.50
CA PHE A 7 24.00 -41.26 16.08
C PHE A 7 23.30 -40.22 16.96
N PHE A 8 23.64 -40.13 18.24
CA PHE A 8 23.05 -39.12 19.15
C PHE A 8 23.61 -37.70 18.91
N ALA A 9 24.85 -37.58 18.47
CA ALA A 9 25.45 -36.27 18.19
C ALA A 9 24.90 -35.64 16.90
N SER A 10 24.53 -36.44 15.88
CA SER A 10 23.94 -35.96 14.64
C SER A 10 22.48 -35.50 14.79
N ALA A 11 21.71 -36.06 15.70
CA ALA A 11 20.32 -35.68 15.96
C ALA A 11 20.20 -34.33 16.69
N LEU A 12 21.22 -33.95 17.50
CA LEU A 12 21.19 -32.65 18.19
C LEU A 12 21.57 -31.47 17.33
N LEU A 13 22.27 -31.68 16.21
CA LEU A 13 22.62 -30.56 15.30
C LEU A 13 21.46 -30.09 14.44
N PHE A 14 20.42 -30.90 14.25
CA PHE A 14 19.23 -30.52 13.47
C PHE A 14 18.16 -29.74 14.27
N ALA A 15 18.23 -29.72 15.59
CA ALA A 15 17.26 -29.03 16.44
C ALA A 15 17.54 -27.53 16.64
N ALA A 16 18.68 -27.02 16.15
CA ALA A 16 19.06 -25.60 16.25
C ALA A 16 18.85 -24.79 14.95
N CYS A 17 18.06 -25.36 14.00
CA CYS A 17 17.60 -24.55 12.86
C CYS A 17 16.46 -23.66 13.36
N GLY A 18 16.82 -22.53 14.00
CA GLY A 18 15.88 -21.48 14.34
C GLY A 18 15.09 -21.13 13.07
N THR A 19 13.79 -20.98 13.18
CA THR A 19 12.95 -20.49 12.09
C THR A 19 13.50 -19.13 11.67
N ILE A 20 14.16 -19.07 10.50
CA ILE A 20 14.50 -17.79 9.88
C ILE A 20 13.16 -17.17 9.52
N GLN A 21 12.71 -16.22 10.32
CA GLN A 21 11.54 -15.44 10.00
C GLN A 21 11.92 -14.54 8.83
N ALA A 22 11.33 -14.79 7.65
CA ALA A 22 11.56 -13.96 6.49
C ALA A 22 11.10 -12.53 6.80
N GLN A 23 11.93 -11.54 6.47
CA GLN A 23 11.55 -10.14 6.60
C GLN A 23 10.42 -9.83 5.63
N GLU A 24 9.33 -9.26 6.14
CA GLU A 24 8.21 -8.82 5.33
C GLU A 24 8.51 -7.44 4.73
N VAL A 25 8.35 -7.30 3.42
CA VAL A 25 8.61 -6.06 2.68
C VAL A 25 7.29 -5.40 2.33
N ILE A 26 7.15 -4.12 2.70
CA ILE A 26 6.02 -3.27 2.33
C ILE A 26 6.49 -2.26 1.28
N ALA A 27 5.78 -2.20 0.17
CA ALA A 27 6.03 -1.22 -0.88
C ALA A 27 5.36 0.11 -0.50
N HIS A 28 6.16 1.10 -0.10
CA HIS A 28 5.73 2.45 0.26
C HIS A 28 5.22 3.19 -0.98
N ARG A 29 3.92 3.56 -1.00
CA ARG A 29 3.18 4.13 -2.14
C ARG A 29 3.15 3.21 -3.36
N GLY A 30 3.20 1.88 -3.14
CA GLY A 30 3.39 0.86 -4.16
C GLY A 30 4.84 0.75 -4.67
N PHE A 31 5.08 -0.14 -5.64
CA PHE A 31 6.39 -0.25 -6.28
C PHE A 31 6.47 0.71 -7.48
N TRP A 32 6.69 1.98 -7.20
CA TRP A 32 6.58 3.08 -8.15
C TRP A 32 7.89 3.51 -8.82
N THR A 33 9.05 3.09 -8.30
CA THR A 33 10.38 3.50 -8.81
C THR A 33 10.78 2.79 -10.10
N THR A 34 9.83 2.32 -10.90
CA THR A 34 10.03 1.58 -12.15
C THR A 34 9.25 2.19 -13.30
N ASP A 35 9.71 1.93 -14.54
CA ASP A 35 9.07 2.43 -15.75
C ASP A 35 7.56 2.12 -15.79
N GLY A 36 6.76 3.09 -16.25
CA GLY A 36 5.31 2.98 -16.34
C GLY A 36 4.57 2.95 -15.00
N SER A 37 5.23 3.37 -13.91
CA SER A 37 4.66 3.42 -12.57
C SER A 37 4.81 4.81 -11.96
N ALA A 38 3.91 5.19 -11.05
CA ALA A 38 3.97 6.44 -10.28
C ALA A 38 3.52 6.16 -8.85
N GLN A 39 3.91 7.03 -7.91
CA GLN A 39 3.45 6.93 -6.52
C GLN A 39 1.92 6.84 -6.47
N ASN A 40 1.41 5.91 -5.65
CA ASN A 40 -0.03 5.74 -5.44
C ASN A 40 -0.84 5.37 -6.70
N SER A 41 -0.19 4.99 -7.81
CA SER A 41 -0.86 4.56 -9.03
C SER A 41 -1.37 3.11 -8.93
N LEU A 42 -2.34 2.76 -9.76
CA LEU A 42 -2.79 1.36 -9.87
C LEU A 42 -1.67 0.46 -10.42
N ALA A 43 -0.82 0.99 -11.31
CA ALA A 43 0.36 0.27 -11.79
C ALA A 43 1.35 -0.04 -10.66
N ALA A 44 1.59 0.91 -9.73
CA ALA A 44 2.49 0.70 -8.59
C ALA A 44 1.98 -0.40 -7.65
N LEU A 45 0.66 -0.46 -7.42
CA LEU A 45 0.01 -1.52 -6.66
C LEU A 45 0.21 -2.89 -7.33
N VAL A 46 -0.08 -3.00 -8.62
CA VAL A 46 0.09 -4.24 -9.39
C VAL A 46 1.54 -4.70 -9.40
N LYS A 47 2.49 -3.78 -9.52
CA LYS A 47 3.92 -4.11 -9.48
C LYS A 47 4.38 -4.58 -8.10
N ALA A 48 3.86 -3.99 -7.02
CA ALA A 48 4.14 -4.47 -5.66
C ALA A 48 3.68 -5.93 -5.48
N ASP A 49 2.52 -6.29 -6.03
CA ASP A 49 2.02 -7.67 -6.04
C ASP A 49 2.91 -8.59 -6.88
N SER A 50 3.32 -8.14 -8.07
CA SER A 50 4.12 -8.94 -9.01
C SER A 50 5.49 -9.36 -8.45
N ILE A 51 6.08 -8.55 -7.55
CA ILE A 51 7.34 -8.85 -6.86
C ILE A 51 7.13 -9.46 -5.48
N HIS A 52 5.89 -9.87 -5.18
CA HIS A 52 5.50 -10.54 -3.94
C HIS A 52 5.79 -9.73 -2.66
N CYS A 53 5.59 -8.42 -2.68
CA CYS A 53 5.59 -7.64 -1.46
C CYS A 53 4.50 -8.14 -0.50
N TYR A 54 4.81 -8.19 0.79
CA TYR A 54 3.85 -8.51 1.84
C TYR A 54 2.67 -7.55 1.84
N GLY A 55 2.94 -6.26 1.63
CA GLY A 55 1.94 -5.22 1.54
C GLY A 55 2.31 -4.12 0.56
N SER A 56 1.30 -3.41 0.09
CA SER A 56 1.41 -2.14 -0.63
C SER A 56 0.76 -1.07 0.22
N GLU A 57 1.55 -0.11 0.67
CA GLU A 57 1.07 1.04 1.40
C GLU A 57 0.58 2.11 0.41
N PHE A 58 -0.41 2.88 0.79
CA PHE A 58 -0.99 3.97 -0.01
C PHE A 58 -1.71 5.00 0.86
N ASP A 59 -1.77 6.24 0.37
CA ASP A 59 -2.24 7.41 1.11
C ASP A 59 -3.62 7.86 0.64
N VAL A 60 -4.50 8.29 1.57
CA VAL A 60 -5.84 8.76 1.22
C VAL A 60 -6.20 10.11 1.81
N TRP A 61 -6.94 10.90 1.02
CA TRP A 61 -7.51 12.19 1.37
C TRP A 61 -9.02 12.20 1.18
N LEU A 62 -9.74 12.89 2.06
CA LEU A 62 -11.17 13.17 1.91
C LEU A 62 -11.35 14.45 1.09
N THR A 63 -12.16 14.39 0.06
CA THR A 63 -12.53 15.51 -0.81
C THR A 63 -13.72 16.31 -0.26
N THR A 64 -14.03 17.47 -0.87
CA THR A 64 -15.15 18.32 -0.45
C THR A 64 -16.51 17.65 -0.61
N ASP A 65 -16.65 16.74 -1.58
CA ASP A 65 -17.86 15.94 -1.81
C ASP A 65 -17.84 14.59 -1.07
N ASN A 66 -17.02 14.49 -0.02
CA ASN A 66 -16.89 13.32 0.86
C ASN A 66 -16.55 12.01 0.12
N GLN A 67 -15.75 12.07 -0.92
CA GLN A 67 -15.13 10.89 -1.54
C GLN A 67 -13.69 10.74 -1.04
N LEU A 68 -13.14 9.53 -1.09
CA LEU A 68 -11.73 9.28 -0.78
C LEU A 68 -10.94 9.12 -2.08
N VAL A 69 -9.83 9.86 -2.19
CA VAL A 69 -8.89 9.81 -3.32
C VAL A 69 -7.51 9.41 -2.84
N VAL A 70 -6.73 8.76 -3.71
CA VAL A 70 -5.43 8.19 -3.35
C VAL A 70 -4.31 9.08 -3.85
N ASN A 71 -3.62 9.75 -2.93
CA ASN A 71 -2.47 10.62 -3.21
C ASN A 71 -1.69 10.90 -1.92
N HIS A 72 -0.38 11.07 -2.01
CA HIS A 72 0.44 11.39 -0.82
C HIS A 72 0.33 12.86 -0.42
N ASP A 73 0.56 13.78 -1.36
CA ASP A 73 0.65 15.20 -1.07
C ASP A 73 -0.73 15.85 -0.89
N ALA A 74 -0.85 16.79 0.04
CA ALA A 74 -2.07 17.57 0.22
C ALA A 74 -2.44 18.35 -1.04
N THR A 75 -1.42 18.77 -1.83
CA THR A 75 -1.58 19.46 -3.11
C THR A 75 -0.71 18.77 -4.15
N PHE A 76 -1.29 18.37 -5.28
CA PHE A 76 -0.59 17.75 -6.39
C PHE A 76 -1.01 18.39 -7.72
N LYS A 77 -0.02 18.82 -8.51
CA LYS A 77 -0.21 19.52 -9.81
C LYS A 77 -1.25 20.67 -9.74
N GLY A 78 -1.20 21.43 -8.63
CA GLY A 78 -2.06 22.60 -8.42
C GLY A 78 -3.45 22.30 -7.85
N VAL A 79 -3.80 21.05 -7.59
CA VAL A 79 -5.06 20.63 -6.96
C VAL A 79 -4.83 20.26 -5.51
N THR A 80 -5.50 20.94 -4.57
CA THR A 80 -5.51 20.60 -3.16
C THR A 80 -6.63 19.62 -2.87
N MET A 81 -6.30 18.41 -2.43
CA MET A 81 -7.24 17.28 -2.30
C MET A 81 -8.45 17.61 -1.42
N GLN A 82 -8.20 18.25 -0.27
CA GLN A 82 -9.27 18.60 0.68
C GLN A 82 -10.16 19.77 0.24
N ASP A 83 -9.73 20.54 -0.77
CA ASP A 83 -10.44 21.74 -1.24
C ASP A 83 -11.12 21.52 -2.60
N ALA A 84 -10.99 20.33 -3.17
CA ALA A 84 -11.53 19.95 -4.46
C ALA A 84 -12.53 18.79 -4.35
N THR A 85 -13.39 18.62 -5.35
CA THR A 85 -14.24 17.43 -5.48
C THR A 85 -13.43 16.25 -6.02
N ALA A 86 -13.90 15.04 -5.79
CA ALA A 86 -13.27 13.83 -6.34
C ALA A 86 -13.12 13.90 -7.87
N LYS A 87 -14.11 14.48 -8.57
CA LYS A 87 -14.06 14.67 -10.02
C LYS A 87 -12.86 15.55 -10.45
N VAL A 88 -12.55 16.60 -9.70
CA VAL A 88 -11.41 17.49 -9.98
C VAL A 88 -10.11 16.77 -9.66
N CYS A 89 -10.03 16.09 -8.52
CA CYS A 89 -8.84 15.33 -8.11
C CYS A 89 -8.49 14.22 -9.12
N THR A 90 -9.48 13.44 -9.53
CA THR A 90 -9.27 12.30 -10.46
C THR A 90 -9.05 12.73 -11.91
N ALA A 91 -9.26 13.99 -12.25
CA ALA A 91 -8.85 14.54 -13.56
C ALA A 91 -7.33 14.79 -13.65
N VAL A 92 -6.62 14.79 -12.51
CA VAL A 92 -5.16 14.99 -12.50
C VAL A 92 -4.47 13.74 -13.00
N GLN A 93 -3.53 13.89 -13.93
CA GLN A 93 -2.68 12.80 -14.39
C GLN A 93 -1.46 12.63 -13.50
N LEU A 94 -1.20 11.38 -13.09
CA LEU A 94 0.03 10.94 -12.45
C LEU A 94 1.20 10.98 -13.46
N ASP A 95 2.43 10.82 -12.97
CA ASP A 95 3.62 10.92 -13.82
C ASP A 95 3.78 9.76 -14.81
N ASN A 96 3.07 8.64 -14.58
CA ASN A 96 2.99 7.51 -15.51
C ASN A 96 1.81 7.63 -16.54
N GLY A 97 1.07 8.73 -16.52
CA GLY A 97 -0.07 8.97 -17.42
C GLY A 97 -1.42 8.41 -16.92
N GLU A 98 -1.45 7.64 -15.84
CA GLU A 98 -2.71 7.23 -15.19
C GLU A 98 -3.39 8.44 -14.56
N GLN A 99 -4.71 8.38 -14.41
CA GLN A 99 -5.43 9.35 -13.57
C GLN A 99 -5.25 9.02 -12.10
N LEU A 100 -5.24 10.05 -11.24
CA LEU A 100 -5.25 9.91 -9.80
C LEU A 100 -6.49 9.08 -9.39
N PRO A 101 -6.33 7.92 -8.71
CA PRO A 101 -7.45 7.04 -8.46
C PRO A 101 -8.28 7.46 -7.25
N THR A 102 -9.57 7.12 -7.26
CA THR A 102 -10.36 7.07 -6.04
C THR A 102 -9.96 5.85 -5.19
N LEU A 103 -10.28 5.87 -3.89
CA LEU A 103 -10.11 4.70 -3.04
C LEU A 103 -10.86 3.49 -3.60
N GLN A 104 -12.10 3.69 -4.09
CA GLN A 104 -12.89 2.59 -4.67
C GLN A 104 -12.19 1.93 -5.86
N GLN A 105 -11.62 2.72 -6.79
CA GLN A 105 -10.86 2.18 -7.92
C GLN A 105 -9.62 1.41 -7.47
N TYR A 106 -8.94 1.91 -6.43
CA TYR A 106 -7.77 1.26 -5.86
C TYR A 106 -8.12 -0.09 -5.23
N LEU A 107 -9.19 -0.13 -4.43
CA LEU A 107 -9.70 -1.36 -3.82
C LEU A 107 -10.22 -2.37 -4.87
N ASP A 108 -10.92 -1.90 -5.90
CA ASP A 108 -11.40 -2.78 -6.98
C ASP A 108 -10.24 -3.43 -7.73
N LYS A 109 -9.16 -2.67 -8.00
CA LYS A 109 -7.93 -3.24 -8.56
C LYS A 109 -7.32 -4.30 -7.63
N ALA A 110 -7.28 -4.04 -6.33
CA ALA A 110 -6.68 -4.92 -5.34
C ALA A 110 -7.39 -6.28 -5.21
N LYS A 111 -8.68 -6.38 -5.52
CA LYS A 111 -9.46 -7.63 -5.42
C LYS A 111 -8.86 -8.81 -6.19
N SER A 112 -8.10 -8.55 -7.25
CA SER A 112 -7.43 -9.56 -8.06
C SER A 112 -5.98 -9.84 -7.64
N LEU A 113 -5.48 -9.17 -6.61
CA LEU A 113 -4.10 -9.21 -6.16
C LEU A 113 -3.99 -9.97 -4.83
N LYS A 114 -2.76 -10.37 -4.47
CA LYS A 114 -2.45 -11.09 -3.23
C LYS A 114 -1.80 -10.21 -2.18
N THR A 115 -1.15 -9.11 -2.60
CA THR A 115 -0.51 -8.16 -1.69
C THR A 115 -1.54 -7.54 -0.75
N ARG A 116 -1.16 -7.34 0.51
CA ARG A 116 -2.02 -6.68 1.50
C ARG A 116 -2.06 -5.19 1.25
N LEU A 117 -3.20 -4.58 1.51
CA LEU A 117 -3.36 -3.13 1.47
C LEU A 117 -3.07 -2.53 2.84
N ILE A 118 -2.23 -1.50 2.87
CA ILE A 118 -1.88 -0.75 4.08
C ILE A 118 -2.22 0.71 3.82
N LEU A 119 -3.36 1.14 4.37
CA LEU A 119 -3.89 2.48 4.15
C LEU A 119 -3.30 3.46 5.18
N GLU A 120 -2.74 4.57 4.71
CA GLU A 120 -2.43 5.74 5.52
C GLU A 120 -3.52 6.80 5.33
N LEU A 121 -4.24 7.10 6.41
CA LEU A 121 -5.17 8.23 6.42
C LEU A 121 -4.41 9.51 6.70
N LYS A 122 -4.41 10.45 5.76
CA LYS A 122 -3.72 11.73 5.93
C LYS A 122 -4.45 12.65 6.91
N ALA A 123 -3.68 13.45 7.65
CA ALA A 123 -4.23 14.44 8.59
C ALA A 123 -5.07 15.49 7.85
N HIS A 124 -6.31 15.67 8.30
CA HIS A 124 -7.25 16.61 7.72
C HIS A 124 -7.27 17.94 8.45
N LYS A 125 -7.87 18.97 7.84
CA LYS A 125 -7.93 20.33 8.38
C LYS A 125 -8.73 20.44 9.67
N THR A 126 -9.73 19.57 9.84
CA THR A 126 -10.59 19.57 11.04
C THR A 126 -10.82 18.15 11.57
N PRO A 127 -11.06 17.99 12.88
CA PRO A 127 -11.40 16.69 13.49
C PRO A 127 -12.64 16.04 12.88
N GLU A 128 -13.61 16.83 12.41
CA GLU A 128 -14.82 16.31 11.75
C GLU A 128 -14.49 15.71 10.39
N GLN A 129 -13.55 16.29 9.66
CA GLN A 129 -13.08 15.72 8.39
C GLN A 129 -12.31 14.43 8.62
N GLU A 130 -11.42 14.38 9.61
CA GLU A 130 -10.72 13.15 10.00
C GLU A 130 -11.70 12.04 10.39
N THR A 131 -12.67 12.33 11.24
CA THR A 131 -13.70 11.36 11.64
C THR A 131 -14.50 10.83 10.45
N ARG A 132 -14.83 11.69 9.48
CA ARG A 132 -15.53 11.29 8.26
C ARG A 132 -14.67 10.45 7.33
N ALA A 133 -13.40 10.82 7.18
CA ALA A 133 -12.45 10.07 6.37
C ALA A 133 -12.21 8.67 6.97
N ASP A 134 -12.00 8.58 8.28
CA ASP A 134 -11.82 7.31 9.00
C ASP A 134 -13.00 6.37 8.80
N ARG A 135 -14.24 6.85 9.02
CA ARG A 135 -15.45 6.03 8.83
C ARG A 135 -15.63 5.52 7.40
N LYS A 136 -15.15 6.27 6.40
CA LYS A 136 -15.24 5.88 4.98
C LYS A 136 -14.11 4.97 4.53
N SER A 137 -12.99 4.96 5.25
CA SER A 137 -11.83 4.10 4.96
C SER A 137 -12.01 2.67 5.49
N VAL A 138 -12.97 2.46 6.39
CA VAL A 138 -13.33 1.12 6.88
C VAL A 138 -14.18 0.43 5.81
N VAL A 139 -13.55 -0.47 5.05
CA VAL A 139 -14.14 -1.27 3.96
C VAL A 139 -13.97 -2.75 4.21
#